data_f0d4b4d316dbde03863d5fedfb084e28
#
_entry.id   f0d4b4d316dbde03863d5fedfb084e28
#
_cell.length_a   1.000
_cell.length_b   1.000
_cell.length_c   1.000
_cell.angle_alpha   90.00
_cell.angle_beta   90.00
_cell.angle_gamma   90.00
#
_symmetry.space_group_name_H-M   'P 1'
#
loop_
_entity.id
_entity.type
_entity.pdbx_description
1 polymer ?
#
loop_
_entity_poly.entity_id
_entity_poly.type
_entity_poly.pdbx_seq_one_letter_code
_entity_poly.pdbx_strand_id
1 'polypeptide(L)'
;MKKLLSLMMAFSLALVPMLSFADESSGATQNIYNMLLEELTAANLSMTPYDDINRIYLGYMLEKNALGNAVVIFDAHSDGFTIGVGYGKPIDEALVPQVISLFNDINCAVYVGKMVVSQSSDGWHPSYEIFVSANPDDISTWARENVLAYMYLALGTMEEMVDYITELANGETPENVFAMWYADSSAE
;
A
#
# COMPACT_ATOMS: atom_id res chain seq x y z
N MET A 1 -6.31 -17.23 -15.70
CA MET A 1 -6.53 -17.63 -14.31
C MET A 1 -5.28 -18.20 -13.63
N LYS A 2 -4.59 -19.24 -14.16
CA LYS A 2 -3.39 -19.82 -13.50
C LYS A 2 -2.21 -18.84 -13.34
N LYS A 3 -2.02 -17.87 -14.24
CA LYS A 3 -0.95 -16.87 -14.15
C LYS A 3 -1.23 -15.77 -13.13
N LEU A 4 -2.50 -15.44 -12.86
CA LEU A 4 -2.88 -14.49 -11.82
C LEU A 4 -2.65 -15.07 -10.41
N LEU A 5 -2.96 -16.37 -10.24
CA LEU A 5 -2.74 -17.07 -8.97
C LEU A 5 -1.24 -17.18 -8.62
N SER A 6 -0.40 -17.39 -9.65
CA SER A 6 1.07 -17.47 -9.46
C SER A 6 1.68 -16.11 -9.09
N LEU A 7 1.15 -15.02 -9.63
CA LEU A 7 1.59 -13.65 -9.29
C LEU A 7 1.17 -13.28 -7.86
N MET A 8 -0.05 -13.65 -7.46
CA MET A 8 -0.53 -13.45 -6.08
C MET A 8 0.29 -14.22 -5.06
N MET A 9 0.69 -15.49 -5.35
CA MET A 9 1.54 -16.26 -4.43
C MET A 9 2.96 -15.69 -4.30
N ALA A 10 3.56 -15.20 -5.37
CA ALA A 10 4.88 -14.59 -5.31
C ALA A 10 4.89 -13.31 -4.48
N PHE A 11 3.84 -12.49 -4.63
CA PHE A 11 3.73 -11.22 -3.90
C PHE A 11 3.41 -11.41 -2.40
N SER A 12 2.63 -12.43 -2.04
CA SER A 12 2.31 -12.72 -0.64
C SER A 12 3.53 -13.14 0.20
N LEU A 13 4.54 -13.74 -0.43
CA LEU A 13 5.82 -14.06 0.23
C LEU A 13 6.74 -12.84 0.35
N ALA A 14 6.53 -11.82 -0.46
CA ALA A 14 7.42 -10.69 -0.62
C ALA A 14 7.21 -9.57 0.40
N LEU A 15 6.00 -9.37 0.88
CA LEU A 15 5.64 -8.31 1.84
C LEU A 15 5.63 -8.80 3.31
N VAL A 16 5.91 -10.08 3.56
CA VAL A 16 5.91 -10.69 4.88
C VAL A 16 6.94 -10.11 5.88
N PRO A 17 8.12 -9.59 5.50
CA PRO A 17 9.08 -9.11 6.49
C PRO A 17 8.71 -7.80 7.20
N MET A 18 7.74 -7.04 6.70
CA MET A 18 7.50 -5.69 7.23
C MET A 18 6.64 -5.61 8.49
N LEU A 19 5.88 -6.66 8.82
CA LEU A 19 4.87 -6.58 9.88
C LEU A 19 4.88 -7.79 10.83
N SER A 20 6.03 -8.39 11.12
CA SER A 20 6.13 -9.45 12.11
C SER A 20 6.12 -8.91 13.55
N PHE A 21 5.04 -8.28 13.96
CA PHE A 21 4.59 -8.38 15.33
C PHE A 21 3.37 -9.29 15.30
N ALA A 22 3.62 -10.60 15.36
CA ALA A 22 2.58 -11.58 15.63
C ALA A 22 2.13 -11.36 17.08
N ASP A 23 1.24 -10.41 17.27
CA ASP A 23 0.39 -10.41 18.43
C ASP A 23 -0.63 -11.56 18.21
N GLU A 24 -0.76 -12.43 19.21
CA GLU A 24 -1.80 -13.46 19.20
C GLU A 24 -3.12 -12.77 18.86
N SER A 25 -3.86 -13.27 17.87
CA SER A 25 -5.07 -12.61 17.36
C SER A 25 -6.03 -12.38 18.52
N SER A 26 -5.94 -11.20 19.12
CA SER A 26 -6.85 -10.77 20.17
C SER A 26 -8.24 -10.62 19.55
N GLY A 27 -9.31 -10.79 20.30
CA GLY A 27 -10.66 -10.53 19.83
C GLY A 27 -10.78 -9.14 19.17
N ALA A 28 -9.95 -8.18 19.61
CA ALA A 28 -9.82 -6.84 19.08
C ALA A 28 -9.38 -6.83 17.59
N THR A 29 -8.29 -7.51 17.27
CA THR A 29 -7.80 -7.63 15.88
C THR A 29 -8.83 -8.32 14.99
N GLN A 30 -9.48 -9.36 15.50
CA GLN A 30 -10.54 -10.07 14.77
C GLN A 30 -11.76 -9.19 14.49
N ASN A 31 -12.14 -8.31 15.41
CA ASN A 31 -13.24 -7.36 15.19
C ASN A 31 -12.91 -6.38 14.05
N ILE A 32 -11.69 -5.83 14.03
CA ILE A 32 -11.21 -4.95 12.96
C ILE A 32 -11.17 -5.71 11.62
N TYR A 33 -10.64 -6.94 11.62
CA TYR A 33 -10.59 -7.77 10.42
C TYR A 33 -11.98 -8.06 9.84
N ASN A 34 -12.93 -8.43 10.69
CA ASN A 34 -14.30 -8.69 10.28
C ASN A 34 -14.96 -7.42 9.68
N MET A 35 -14.73 -6.26 10.29
CA MET A 35 -15.20 -4.98 9.76
C MET A 35 -14.64 -4.72 8.36
N LEU A 36 -13.34 -4.95 8.14
CA LEU A 36 -12.72 -4.79 6.80
C LEU A 36 -13.37 -5.74 5.78
N LEU A 37 -13.59 -7.01 6.13
CA LEU A 37 -14.27 -7.97 5.26
C LEU A 37 -15.68 -7.52 4.90
N GLU A 38 -16.45 -6.99 5.87
CA GLU A 38 -17.79 -6.47 5.65
C GLU A 38 -17.78 -5.30 4.66
N GLU A 39 -16.94 -4.29 4.88
CA GLU A 39 -16.88 -3.07 4.05
C GLU A 39 -16.42 -3.38 2.61
N LEU A 40 -15.38 -4.22 2.45
CA LEU A 40 -14.88 -4.61 1.14
C LEU A 40 -15.88 -5.50 0.38
N THR A 41 -16.59 -6.38 1.09
CA THR A 41 -17.68 -7.19 0.52
C THR A 41 -18.86 -6.31 0.08
N ALA A 42 -19.27 -5.36 0.92
CA ALA A 42 -20.34 -4.42 0.58
C ALA A 42 -20.00 -3.56 -0.64
N ALA A 43 -18.73 -3.24 -0.84
CA ALA A 43 -18.23 -2.56 -2.03
C ALA A 43 -18.09 -3.47 -3.28
N ASN A 44 -18.42 -4.77 -3.16
CA ASN A 44 -18.31 -5.77 -4.23
C ASN A 44 -16.89 -5.87 -4.80
N LEU A 45 -15.87 -5.73 -3.97
CA LEU A 45 -14.46 -5.86 -4.36
C LEU A 45 -14.03 -7.33 -4.36
N SER A 46 -13.26 -7.72 -5.39
CA SER A 46 -12.64 -9.05 -5.44
C SER A 46 -11.42 -9.08 -4.54
N MET A 47 -11.45 -9.87 -3.48
CA MET A 47 -10.41 -9.95 -2.46
C MET A 47 -10.01 -11.40 -2.16
N THR A 48 -8.84 -11.56 -1.56
CA THR A 48 -8.33 -12.82 -1.03
C THR A 48 -8.03 -12.64 0.46
N PRO A 49 -8.90 -13.15 1.35
CA PRO A 49 -8.67 -13.10 2.79
C PRO A 49 -7.65 -14.15 3.24
N TYR A 50 -6.87 -13.82 4.26
CA TYR A 50 -5.93 -14.69 4.99
C TYR A 50 -6.27 -14.60 6.48
N ASP A 51 -7.20 -15.44 6.92
CA ASP A 51 -7.79 -15.40 8.27
C ASP A 51 -6.77 -15.69 9.37
N ASP A 52 -5.77 -16.52 9.09
CA ASP A 52 -4.71 -16.91 10.02
C ASP A 52 -3.77 -15.76 10.42
N ILE A 53 -3.70 -14.73 9.59
CA ILE A 53 -2.86 -13.53 9.84
C ILE A 53 -3.67 -12.23 9.82
N ASN A 54 -5.02 -12.29 9.79
CA ASN A 54 -5.93 -11.15 9.76
C ASN A 54 -5.59 -10.13 8.66
N ARG A 55 -5.32 -10.62 7.44
CA ARG A 55 -4.87 -9.83 6.30
C ARG A 55 -5.74 -10.08 5.06
N ILE A 56 -5.99 -9.03 4.29
CA ILE A 56 -6.78 -9.10 3.05
C ILE A 56 -5.98 -8.52 1.90
N TYR A 57 -5.94 -9.22 0.76
CA TYR A 57 -5.27 -8.79 -0.45
C TYR A 57 -6.27 -8.50 -1.56
N LEU A 58 -6.04 -7.40 -2.31
CA LEU A 58 -6.75 -7.08 -3.54
C LEU A 58 -5.72 -6.78 -4.64
N GLY A 59 -6.02 -7.26 -5.86
CA GLY A 59 -5.32 -6.81 -7.07
C GLY A 59 -6.09 -5.64 -7.69
N TYR A 60 -5.40 -4.56 -8.03
CA TYR A 60 -6.00 -3.39 -8.67
C TYR A 60 -5.23 -3.03 -9.95
N MET A 61 -5.96 -2.78 -11.03
CA MET A 61 -5.36 -2.39 -12.30
C MET A 61 -5.19 -0.87 -12.32
N LEU A 62 -3.94 -0.42 -12.37
CA LEU A 62 -3.62 1.00 -12.55
C LEU A 62 -3.72 1.38 -14.03
N GLU A 63 -4.11 2.61 -14.32
CA GLU A 63 -4.06 3.16 -15.67
C GLU A 63 -2.61 3.29 -16.14
N LYS A 64 -1.72 3.80 -15.27
CA LYS A 64 -0.27 3.85 -15.47
C LYS A 64 0.36 2.55 -14.97
N ASN A 65 0.60 1.61 -15.86
CA ASN A 65 1.00 0.24 -15.50
C ASN A 65 2.49 -0.10 -15.77
N ALA A 66 3.36 0.88 -15.92
CA ALA A 66 4.79 0.66 -16.16
C ALA A 66 5.42 -0.24 -15.08
N LEU A 67 5.00 -0.07 -13.82
CA LEU A 67 5.42 -0.87 -12.66
C LEU A 67 4.45 -2.02 -12.33
N GLY A 68 3.56 -2.38 -13.28
CA GLY A 68 2.56 -3.43 -13.12
C GLY A 68 1.29 -2.96 -12.42
N ASN A 69 0.42 -3.92 -12.10
CA ASN A 69 -0.80 -3.65 -11.34
C ASN A 69 -0.47 -3.37 -9.87
N ALA A 70 -1.32 -2.60 -9.19
CA ALA A 70 -1.20 -2.43 -7.76
C ALA A 70 -1.69 -3.67 -7.00
N VAL A 71 -1.06 -3.92 -5.86
CA VAL A 71 -1.55 -4.83 -4.83
C VAL A 71 -1.90 -4.00 -3.61
N VAL A 72 -3.15 -4.11 -3.17
CA VAL A 72 -3.64 -3.48 -1.96
C VAL A 72 -3.64 -4.52 -0.85
N ILE A 73 -3.13 -4.16 0.31
CA ILE A 73 -3.07 -5.01 1.49
C ILE A 73 -3.78 -4.28 2.63
N PHE A 74 -4.76 -4.92 3.23
CA PHE A 74 -5.31 -4.51 4.51
C PHE A 74 -4.76 -5.43 5.58
N ASP A 75 -4.20 -4.85 6.63
CA ASP A 75 -3.61 -5.57 7.76
C ASP A 75 -4.29 -5.10 9.03
N ALA A 76 -5.03 -5.99 9.69
CA ALA A 76 -5.76 -5.66 10.91
C ALA A 76 -4.87 -5.75 12.14
N HIS A 77 -4.99 -4.78 13.03
CA HIS A 77 -4.28 -4.65 14.30
C HIS A 77 -5.27 -4.52 15.46
N SER A 78 -4.79 -4.56 16.69
CA SER A 78 -5.63 -4.42 17.88
C SER A 78 -6.18 -3.01 18.12
N ASP A 79 -5.64 -2.01 17.45
CA ASP A 79 -5.95 -0.57 17.60
C ASP A 79 -6.30 0.12 16.28
N GLY A 80 -6.47 -0.66 15.20
CA GLY A 80 -6.79 -0.14 13.88
C GLY A 80 -6.39 -1.08 12.74
N PHE A 81 -6.13 -0.51 11.59
CA PHE A 81 -5.67 -1.26 10.42
C PHE A 81 -4.70 -0.44 9.57
N THR A 82 -3.84 -1.14 8.85
CA THR A 82 -2.96 -0.54 7.85
C THR A 82 -3.50 -0.85 6.46
N ILE A 83 -3.51 0.15 5.59
CA ILE A 83 -3.72 0.00 4.15
C ILE A 83 -2.36 0.20 3.49
N GLY A 84 -1.82 -0.85 2.87
CA GLY A 84 -0.62 -0.80 2.06
C GLY A 84 -0.97 -0.93 0.59
N VAL A 85 -0.43 -0.06 -0.26
CA VAL A 85 -0.55 -0.17 -1.72
C VAL A 85 0.84 -0.19 -2.32
N GLY A 86 1.17 -1.26 -3.03
CA GLY A 86 2.47 -1.42 -3.69
C GLY A 86 2.33 -1.86 -5.14
N TYR A 87 3.42 -1.79 -5.90
CA TYR A 87 3.43 -2.26 -7.30
C TYR A 87 3.69 -3.76 -7.39
N GLY A 88 3.07 -4.40 -8.39
CA GLY A 88 3.25 -5.80 -8.68
C GLY A 88 4.58 -6.17 -9.35
N LYS A 89 5.38 -5.17 -9.76
CA LYS A 89 6.74 -5.36 -10.29
C LYS A 89 7.76 -4.68 -9.41
N PRO A 90 8.92 -5.31 -9.17
CA PRO A 90 10.02 -4.65 -8.48
C PRO A 90 10.63 -3.55 -9.34
N ILE A 91 11.27 -2.57 -8.69
CA ILE A 91 12.14 -1.60 -9.34
C ILE A 91 13.56 -2.16 -9.49
N ASP A 92 14.34 -1.58 -10.40
CA ASP A 92 15.76 -1.89 -10.55
C ASP A 92 16.52 -1.59 -9.24
N GLU A 93 17.39 -2.49 -8.81
CA GLU A 93 18.18 -2.33 -7.59
C GLU A 93 19.06 -1.05 -7.63
N ALA A 94 19.56 -0.69 -8.81
CA ALA A 94 20.33 0.55 -9.00
C ALA A 94 19.51 1.82 -8.73
N LEU A 95 18.19 1.75 -8.86
CA LEU A 95 17.27 2.87 -8.65
C LEU A 95 16.87 3.03 -7.17
N VAL A 96 17.00 1.97 -6.36
CA VAL A 96 16.54 1.94 -4.96
C VAL A 96 17.03 3.13 -4.12
N PRO A 97 18.34 3.49 -4.13
CA PRO A 97 18.80 4.63 -3.33
C PRO A 97 18.14 5.96 -3.70
N GLN A 98 17.86 6.16 -4.99
CA GLN A 98 17.21 7.37 -5.52
C GLN A 98 15.73 7.42 -5.12
N VAL A 99 15.01 6.29 -5.22
CA VAL A 99 13.61 6.18 -4.77
C VAL A 99 13.51 6.38 -3.26
N ILE A 100 14.42 5.82 -2.46
CA ILE A 100 14.45 6.06 -1.01
C ILE A 100 14.68 7.53 -0.70
N SER A 101 15.60 8.21 -1.41
CA SER A 101 15.83 9.64 -1.21
C SER A 101 14.58 10.46 -1.51
N LEU A 102 13.95 10.25 -2.67
CA LEU A 102 12.70 10.88 -3.05
C LEU A 102 11.60 10.65 -2.01
N PHE A 103 11.41 9.40 -1.56
CA PHE A 103 10.39 9.04 -0.58
C PHE A 103 10.62 9.69 0.79
N ASN A 104 11.88 9.85 1.22
CA ASN A 104 12.19 10.59 2.43
C ASN A 104 11.76 12.05 2.35
N ASP A 105 12.00 12.71 1.22
CA ASP A 105 11.59 14.10 1.01
C ASP A 105 10.06 14.23 0.95
N ILE A 106 9.37 13.34 0.24
CA ILE A 106 7.90 13.28 0.19
C ILE A 106 7.33 13.04 1.59
N ASN A 107 7.87 12.08 2.35
CA ASN A 107 7.42 11.77 3.71
C ASN A 107 7.57 12.95 4.69
N CYS A 108 8.47 13.88 4.42
CA CYS A 108 8.58 15.13 5.18
C CYS A 108 7.49 16.15 4.83
N ALA A 109 6.84 16.00 3.68
CA ALA A 109 5.86 16.95 3.15
C ALA A 109 4.40 16.47 3.28
N VAL A 110 4.15 15.15 3.33
CA VAL A 110 2.79 14.59 3.44
C VAL A 110 2.31 14.53 4.89
N TYR A 111 1.00 14.71 5.08
CA TYR A 111 0.35 14.64 6.40
C TYR A 111 -0.32 13.29 6.67
N VAL A 112 -0.59 12.50 5.65
CA VAL A 112 -1.29 11.21 5.75
C VAL A 112 -0.45 10.16 5.07
N GLY A 113 -0.25 9.02 5.74
CA GLY A 113 0.50 7.90 5.24
C GLY A 113 2.01 8.15 5.14
N LYS A 114 2.69 7.20 4.53
CA LYS A 114 4.13 7.24 4.27
C LYS A 114 4.50 6.42 3.04
N MET A 115 5.49 6.87 2.29
CA MET A 115 6.16 6.11 1.23
C MET A 115 7.21 5.19 1.84
N VAL A 116 7.26 3.96 1.38
CA VAL A 116 8.17 2.91 1.86
C VAL A 116 8.76 2.16 0.65
N VAL A 117 9.98 1.68 0.78
CA VAL A 117 10.58 0.72 -0.16
C VAL A 117 10.92 -0.53 0.61
N SER A 118 10.35 -1.65 0.21
CA SER A 118 10.57 -2.95 0.85
C SER A 118 11.27 -3.92 -0.07
N GLN A 119 12.09 -4.81 0.51
CA GLN A 119 12.74 -5.89 -0.20
C GLN A 119 11.94 -7.17 -0.04
N SER A 120 11.76 -7.86 -1.14
CA SER A 120 11.13 -9.17 -1.20
C SER A 120 12.02 -10.19 -1.92
N SER A 121 11.53 -11.43 -2.09
CA SER A 121 12.27 -12.48 -2.80
C SER A 121 12.47 -12.21 -4.29
N ASP A 122 11.66 -11.37 -4.91
CA ASP A 122 11.69 -11.02 -6.33
C ASP A 122 12.24 -9.60 -6.60
N GLY A 123 12.56 -8.83 -5.55
CA GLY A 123 13.20 -7.54 -5.69
C GLY A 123 12.72 -6.47 -4.70
N TRP A 124 12.85 -5.21 -5.09
CA TRP A 124 12.50 -4.06 -4.28
C TRP A 124 11.18 -3.43 -4.75
N HIS A 125 10.24 -3.25 -3.84
CA HIS A 125 8.90 -2.76 -4.12
C HIS A 125 8.61 -1.45 -3.40
N PRO A 126 8.38 -0.36 -4.14
CA PRO A 126 7.81 0.86 -3.59
C PRO A 126 6.36 0.64 -3.17
N SER A 127 5.97 1.22 -2.03
CA SER A 127 4.60 1.18 -1.53
C SER A 127 4.24 2.46 -0.76
N TYR A 128 2.95 2.71 -0.63
CA TYR A 128 2.38 3.74 0.23
C TYR A 128 1.54 3.08 1.32
N GLU A 129 1.74 3.46 2.56
CA GLU A 129 1.07 2.89 3.72
C GLU A 129 0.31 3.96 4.50
N ILE A 130 -0.94 3.67 4.86
CA ILE A 130 -1.78 4.50 5.71
C ILE A 130 -2.23 3.67 6.91
N PHE A 131 -1.96 4.16 8.12
CA PHE A 131 -2.54 3.58 9.34
C PHE A 131 -3.81 4.33 9.72
N VAL A 132 -4.90 3.58 9.96
CA VAL A 132 -6.19 4.09 10.41
C VAL A 132 -6.48 3.54 11.80
N SER A 133 -6.50 4.42 12.80
CA SER A 133 -6.85 4.03 14.17
C SER A 133 -8.35 3.74 14.27
N ALA A 134 -8.70 2.63 14.92
CA ALA A 134 -10.07 2.24 15.19
C ALA A 134 -10.18 1.56 16.55
N ASN A 135 -11.20 1.91 17.32
CA ASN A 135 -11.50 1.20 18.57
C ASN A 135 -12.19 -0.13 18.24
N PRO A 136 -11.61 -1.30 18.59
CA PRO A 136 -12.17 -2.59 18.24
C PRO A 136 -13.49 -2.94 18.98
N ASP A 137 -13.75 -2.30 20.12
CA ASP A 137 -14.97 -2.50 20.90
C ASP A 137 -16.12 -1.60 20.47
N ASP A 138 -15.80 -0.49 19.79
CA ASP A 138 -16.75 0.49 19.26
C ASP A 138 -16.19 1.04 17.94
N ILE A 139 -16.23 0.21 16.90
CA ILE A 139 -15.73 0.60 15.57
C ILE A 139 -16.64 1.70 15.04
N SER A 140 -16.12 2.91 15.07
CA SER A 140 -16.85 4.11 14.67
C SER A 140 -17.29 4.05 13.22
N THR A 141 -18.45 4.66 12.93
CA THR A 141 -18.92 4.88 11.56
C THR A 141 -17.83 5.53 10.71
N TRP A 142 -17.06 6.44 11.30
CA TRP A 142 -15.95 7.11 10.61
C TRP A 142 -14.89 6.12 10.10
N ALA A 143 -14.46 5.13 10.91
CA ALA A 143 -13.48 4.15 10.47
C ALA A 143 -14.01 3.33 9.30
N ARG A 144 -15.27 2.89 9.36
CA ARG A 144 -15.94 2.14 8.28
C ARG A 144 -16.05 2.95 6.99
N GLU A 145 -16.56 4.18 7.08
CA GLU A 145 -16.75 5.08 5.93
C GLU A 145 -15.43 5.45 5.24
N ASN A 146 -14.31 5.39 5.98
CA ASN A 146 -13.01 5.78 5.45
C ASN A 146 -12.16 4.61 4.92
N VAL A 147 -12.57 3.34 5.07
CA VAL A 147 -11.85 2.19 4.50
C VAL A 147 -11.59 2.38 3.01
N LEU A 148 -12.65 2.62 2.24
CA LEU A 148 -12.54 2.80 0.78
C LEU A 148 -11.90 4.14 0.42
N ALA A 149 -12.21 5.21 1.14
CA ALA A 149 -11.63 6.53 0.88
C ALA A 149 -10.10 6.51 0.98
N TYR A 150 -9.55 5.91 2.03
CA TYR A 150 -8.10 5.78 2.17
C TYR A 150 -7.49 4.76 1.21
N MET A 151 -8.21 3.69 0.85
CA MET A 151 -7.76 2.77 -0.19
C MET A 151 -7.59 3.50 -1.52
N TYR A 152 -8.59 4.29 -1.94
CA TYR A 152 -8.51 5.03 -3.20
C TYR A 152 -7.50 6.18 -3.14
N LEU A 153 -7.33 6.84 -1.99
CA LEU A 153 -6.26 7.81 -1.79
C LEU A 153 -4.90 7.16 -2.01
N ALA A 154 -4.65 6.00 -1.38
CA ALA A 154 -3.39 5.28 -1.53
C ALA A 154 -3.16 4.79 -2.97
N LEU A 155 -4.20 4.31 -3.64
CA LEU A 155 -4.13 3.91 -5.06
C LEU A 155 -3.79 5.09 -5.96
N GLY A 156 -4.47 6.24 -5.80
CA GLY A 156 -4.20 7.46 -6.57
C GLY A 156 -2.78 7.95 -6.36
N THR A 157 -2.33 8.01 -5.10
CA THR A 157 -0.96 8.39 -4.77
C THR A 157 0.07 7.47 -5.46
N MET A 158 -0.15 6.15 -5.42
CA MET A 158 0.77 5.21 -6.09
C MET A 158 0.70 5.30 -7.61
N GLU A 159 -0.46 5.61 -8.19
CA GLU A 159 -0.58 5.82 -9.62
C GLU A 159 0.23 7.03 -10.11
N GLU A 160 0.20 8.12 -9.35
CA GLU A 160 1.01 9.31 -9.64
C GLU A 160 2.51 9.02 -9.50
N MET A 161 2.91 8.24 -8.49
CA MET A 161 4.31 7.89 -8.25
C MET A 161 4.95 7.11 -9.41
N VAL A 162 4.18 6.46 -10.29
CA VAL A 162 4.72 5.80 -11.49
C VAL A 162 5.52 6.77 -12.35
N ASP A 163 5.01 7.99 -12.56
CA ASP A 163 5.67 8.99 -13.38
C ASP A 163 6.99 9.44 -12.75
N TYR A 164 6.97 9.75 -11.45
CA TYR A 164 8.16 10.24 -10.74
C TYR A 164 9.26 9.16 -10.62
N ILE A 165 8.89 7.90 -10.40
CA ILE A 165 9.86 6.78 -10.42
C ILE A 165 10.39 6.57 -11.85
N THR A 166 9.58 6.81 -12.87
CA THR A 166 10.02 6.74 -14.28
C THR A 166 11.01 7.85 -14.59
N GLU A 167 10.82 9.09 -14.11
CA GLU A 167 11.77 10.18 -14.29
C GLU A 167 13.13 9.87 -13.62
N LEU A 168 13.13 9.28 -12.42
CA LEU A 168 14.37 8.79 -11.81
C LEU A 168 15.05 7.73 -12.67
N ALA A 169 14.29 6.82 -13.27
CA ALA A 169 14.84 5.79 -14.18
C ALA A 169 15.38 6.38 -15.47
N ASN A 170 14.89 7.54 -15.90
CA ASN A 170 15.39 8.31 -17.05
C ASN A 170 16.64 9.12 -16.73
N GLY A 171 17.06 9.17 -15.46
CA GLY A 171 18.30 9.81 -15.02
C GLY A 171 18.12 11.18 -14.36
N GLU A 172 16.87 11.57 -14.05
CA GLU A 172 16.62 12.74 -13.22
C GLU A 172 17.11 12.52 -11.78
N THR A 173 17.43 13.60 -11.07
CA THR A 173 17.85 13.52 -9.67
C THR A 173 16.64 13.51 -8.73
N PRO A 174 16.74 12.89 -7.54
CA PRO A 174 15.66 12.91 -6.55
C PRO A 174 15.16 14.30 -6.19
N GLU A 175 16.07 15.29 -6.10
CA GLU A 175 15.74 16.69 -5.79
C GLU A 175 14.90 17.33 -6.90
N ASN A 176 15.23 17.09 -8.19
CA ASN A 176 14.46 17.59 -9.30
C ASN A 176 13.07 16.94 -9.34
N VAL A 177 13.00 15.63 -9.16
CA VAL A 177 11.74 14.90 -9.15
C VAL A 177 10.87 15.31 -7.96
N PHE A 178 11.46 15.54 -6.79
CA PHE A 178 10.72 16.08 -5.63
C PHE A 178 10.17 17.49 -5.93
N ALA A 179 10.93 18.36 -6.60
CA ALA A 179 10.45 19.68 -6.98
C ALA A 179 9.27 19.60 -7.97
N MET A 180 9.28 18.65 -8.91
CA MET A 180 8.16 18.40 -9.83
C MET A 180 6.92 17.95 -9.04
N TRP A 181 7.05 16.92 -8.20
CA TRP A 181 5.98 16.42 -7.36
C TRP A 181 5.38 17.53 -6.47
N TYR A 182 6.22 18.34 -5.83
CA TYR A 182 5.77 19.43 -4.96
C TYR A 182 5.01 20.51 -5.72
N ALA A 183 5.44 20.84 -6.94
CA ALA A 183 4.75 21.79 -7.80
C ALA A 183 3.36 21.29 -8.22
N ASP A 184 3.27 20.02 -8.62
CA ASP A 184 2.02 19.39 -9.04
C ASP A 184 1.03 19.30 -7.86
N SER A 185 1.49 18.83 -6.69
CA SER A 185 0.67 18.71 -5.45
C SER A 185 0.21 20.08 -4.89
N SER A 186 0.88 21.19 -5.25
CA SER A 186 0.53 22.54 -4.79
C SER A 186 -0.44 23.26 -5.72
N ALA A 187 -0.73 22.68 -6.89
CA ALA A 187 -1.61 23.26 -7.92
C ALA A 187 -3.08 22.81 -7.77
N GLU A 188 -3.36 21.82 -6.92
CA GLU A 188 -4.69 21.30 -6.58
C GLU A 188 -5.26 21.97 -5.31
#